data_c1c896ca55081378b4f79e7f2860f2d9
#
_entry.id   c1c896ca55081378b4f79e7f2860f2d9
#
_cell.length_a   1.000
_cell.length_b   1.000
_cell.length_c   1.000
_cell.angle_alpha   90.00
_cell.angle_beta   90.00
_cell.angle_gamma   90.00
#
_symmetry.space_group_name_H-M   'P 1'
#
loop_
_entity.id
_entity.type
_entity.pdbx_description
1 polymer ?
#
loop_
_entity_poly.entity_id
_entity_poly.type
_entity_poly.pdbx_seq_one_letter_code
_entity_poly.pdbx_strand_id
1 'polypeptide(L)'
;MDLFAFLYKISIWAIPVLLAITLHEVAHGWMARYFGDRTAEMLGRLSLNPLRHIDPIGTVLVPGLLLAVGGPLFGWAKPVPVATSVLRNPRRAMVVVALAGPAANFAMAVVWCAVLGAIARVNGNETLDGWIALMAQAGIVINVLLAVFNLLPIPPLDGGRVLAGLLPPRLSARLDKIEPFGLFIVIGLSAFGLFGWLFNPALRVIGRIILALFGSRA
;
A
#
# COMPACT_ATOMS: atom_id res chain seq x y z
N MET A 1 -15.39 -21.80 8.12
CA MET A 1 -13.94 -21.51 8.28
C MET A 1 -13.61 -21.74 9.76
N ASP A 2 -12.67 -22.62 10.07
CA ASP A 2 -12.25 -22.87 11.43
C ASP A 2 -11.68 -21.59 12.07
N LEU A 3 -12.13 -21.27 13.31
CA LEU A 3 -11.69 -20.07 14.04
C LEU A 3 -10.17 -20.03 14.19
N PHE A 4 -9.54 -21.17 14.46
CA PHE A 4 -8.08 -21.27 14.57
C PHE A 4 -7.37 -20.90 13.26
N ALA A 5 -7.84 -21.41 12.12
CA ALA A 5 -7.28 -21.07 10.83
C ALA A 5 -7.47 -19.57 10.49
N PHE A 6 -8.57 -18.97 10.92
CA PHE A 6 -8.82 -17.54 10.77
C PHE A 6 -7.86 -16.69 11.61
N LEU A 7 -7.73 -17.01 12.91
CA LEU A 7 -6.82 -16.30 13.81
C LEU A 7 -5.35 -16.45 13.37
N TYR A 8 -4.97 -17.63 12.89
CA TYR A 8 -3.64 -17.87 12.34
C TYR A 8 -3.35 -16.99 11.14
N LYS A 9 -4.28 -16.88 10.18
CA LYS A 9 -4.13 -15.97 9.04
C LYS A 9 -4.02 -14.50 9.48
N ILE A 10 -4.87 -14.06 10.42
CA ILE A 10 -4.77 -12.70 10.97
C ILE A 10 -3.39 -12.45 11.58
N SER A 11 -2.85 -13.39 12.36
CA SER A 11 -1.55 -13.22 13.02
C SER A 11 -0.40 -13.04 12.02
N ILE A 12 -0.49 -13.63 10.82
CA ILE A 12 0.49 -13.49 9.75
C ILE A 12 0.35 -12.15 9.02
N TRP A 13 -0.87 -11.71 8.73
CA TRP A 13 -1.12 -10.57 7.85
C TRP A 13 -1.24 -9.22 8.57
N ALA A 14 -1.69 -9.21 9.83
CA ALA A 14 -2.02 -7.97 10.53
C ALA A 14 -0.84 -7.00 10.62
N ILE A 15 0.32 -7.47 11.09
CA ILE A 15 1.51 -6.62 11.24
C ILE A 15 2.00 -6.09 9.89
N PRO A 16 2.22 -6.93 8.85
CA PRO A 16 2.63 -6.43 7.54
C PRO A 16 1.67 -5.42 6.92
N VAL A 17 0.36 -5.68 6.98
CA VAL A 17 -0.65 -4.79 6.40
C VAL A 17 -0.69 -3.45 7.14
N LEU A 18 -0.73 -3.47 8.47
CA LEU A 18 -0.76 -2.25 9.27
C LEU A 18 0.50 -1.40 9.07
N LEU A 19 1.67 -2.02 9.02
CA LEU A 19 2.92 -1.31 8.74
C LEU A 19 2.95 -0.76 7.31
N ALA A 20 2.54 -1.53 6.32
CA ALA A 20 2.52 -1.12 4.93
C ALA A 20 1.66 0.13 4.72
N ILE A 21 0.43 0.14 5.25
CA ILE A 21 -0.49 1.26 5.15
C ILE A 21 0.05 2.47 5.94
N THR A 22 0.47 2.24 7.19
CA THR A 22 0.93 3.33 8.07
C THR A 22 2.14 4.06 7.48
N LEU A 23 3.16 3.32 7.05
CA LEU A 23 4.37 3.91 6.50
C LEU A 23 4.14 4.57 5.14
N HIS A 24 3.24 4.03 4.33
CA HIS A 24 2.81 4.65 3.09
C HIS A 24 2.21 6.04 3.35
N GLU A 25 1.22 6.14 4.24
CA GLU A 25 0.57 7.40 4.60
C GLU A 25 1.54 8.41 5.26
N VAL A 26 2.37 7.91 6.17
CA VAL A 26 3.38 8.74 6.84
C VAL A 26 4.40 9.29 5.84
N ALA A 27 4.79 8.51 4.83
CA ALA A 27 5.72 8.95 3.78
C ALA A 27 5.16 10.12 2.97
N HIS A 28 3.88 10.08 2.59
CA HIS A 28 3.21 11.23 1.97
C HIS A 28 3.28 12.48 2.84
N GLY A 29 2.92 12.36 4.12
CA GLY A 29 2.93 13.48 5.05
C GLY A 29 4.34 14.04 5.32
N TRP A 30 5.35 13.19 5.43
CA TRP A 30 6.75 13.61 5.58
C TRP A 30 7.24 14.37 4.35
N MET A 31 6.90 13.87 3.16
CA MET A 31 7.29 14.54 1.93
C MET A 31 6.53 15.86 1.73
N ALA A 32 5.24 15.93 2.07
CA ALA A 32 4.47 17.18 2.09
C ALA A 32 5.10 18.22 3.04
N ARG A 33 5.49 17.79 4.24
CA ARG A 33 6.22 18.64 5.22
C ARG A 33 7.54 19.15 4.64
N TYR A 34 8.32 18.31 3.96
CA TYR A 34 9.56 18.72 3.30
C TYR A 34 9.33 19.85 2.29
N PHE A 35 8.22 19.81 1.55
CA PHE A 35 7.81 20.85 0.62
C PHE A 35 7.06 22.02 1.26
N GLY A 36 6.95 22.08 2.58
CA GLY A 36 6.43 23.23 3.36
C GLY A 36 5.02 23.05 3.91
N ASP A 37 4.33 21.94 3.61
CA ASP A 37 3.01 21.66 4.16
C ASP A 37 3.11 20.92 5.51
N ARG A 38 2.79 21.62 6.60
CA ARG A 38 2.77 21.06 7.96
C ARG A 38 1.40 20.58 8.41
N THR A 39 0.42 20.53 7.54
CA THR A 39 -0.96 20.14 7.89
C THR A 39 -1.03 18.77 8.54
N ALA A 40 -0.37 17.79 7.97
CA ALA A 40 -0.32 16.42 8.52
C ALA A 40 0.36 16.39 9.92
N GLU A 41 1.41 17.16 10.10
CA GLU A 41 2.12 17.29 11.39
C GLU A 41 1.21 17.91 12.47
N MET A 42 0.56 19.04 12.17
CA MET A 42 -0.33 19.73 13.08
C MET A 42 -1.53 18.88 13.51
N LEU A 43 -2.01 18.03 12.62
CA LEU A 43 -3.10 17.09 12.89
C LEU A 43 -2.64 15.76 13.54
N GLY A 44 -1.33 15.66 13.88
CA GLY A 44 -0.76 14.47 14.51
C GLY A 44 -0.82 13.21 13.62
N ARG A 45 -0.87 13.41 12.26
CA ARG A 45 -0.98 12.32 11.28
C ARG A 45 0.38 11.76 10.86
N LEU A 46 1.50 12.38 11.24
CA LEU A 46 2.87 11.85 11.07
C LEU A 46 3.23 10.86 12.19
N SER A 47 2.34 9.97 12.52
CA SER A 47 2.48 9.00 13.61
C SER A 47 2.59 7.59 13.05
N LEU A 48 3.51 6.80 13.60
CA LEU A 48 3.62 5.37 13.30
C LEU A 48 2.55 4.52 14.01
N ASN A 49 1.66 5.14 14.80
CA ASN A 49 0.54 4.44 15.39
C ASN A 49 -0.52 4.15 14.32
N PRO A 50 -0.74 2.86 13.95
CA PRO A 50 -1.66 2.49 12.89
C PRO A 50 -3.11 2.90 13.17
N LEU A 51 -3.51 2.99 14.44
CA LEU A 51 -4.88 3.40 14.82
C LEU A 51 -5.24 4.81 14.33
N ARG A 52 -4.24 5.67 14.10
CA ARG A 52 -4.46 7.01 13.55
C ARG A 52 -4.76 7.00 12.05
N HIS A 53 -4.49 5.90 11.36
CA HIS A 53 -4.68 5.72 9.92
C HIS A 53 -5.89 4.83 9.59
N ILE A 54 -6.56 4.27 10.60
CA ILE A 54 -7.79 3.51 10.40
C ILE A 54 -8.93 4.47 10.04
N ASP A 55 -9.62 4.15 8.96
CA ASP A 55 -10.92 4.72 8.59
C ASP A 55 -12.02 3.72 8.96
N PRO A 56 -12.97 4.05 9.85
CA PRO A 56 -14.01 3.10 10.27
C PRO A 56 -14.85 2.55 9.10
N ILE A 57 -15.08 3.36 8.08
CA ILE A 57 -15.85 2.97 6.90
C ILE A 57 -14.96 2.17 5.94
N GLY A 58 -13.84 2.76 5.52
CA GLY A 58 -12.97 2.19 4.49
C GLY A 58 -12.16 0.98 4.96
N THR A 59 -11.74 0.96 6.23
CA THR A 59 -10.87 -0.11 6.75
C THR A 59 -11.67 -1.24 7.40
N VAL A 60 -12.91 -0.99 7.88
CA VAL A 60 -13.68 -1.97 8.64
C VAL A 60 -15.00 -2.30 7.95
N LEU A 61 -15.86 -1.30 7.72
CA LEU A 61 -17.23 -1.53 7.24
C LEU A 61 -17.24 -2.08 5.80
N VAL A 62 -16.53 -1.43 4.89
CA VAL A 62 -16.53 -1.82 3.46
C VAL A 62 -15.90 -3.19 3.26
N PRO A 63 -14.69 -3.52 3.79
CA PRO A 63 -14.16 -4.87 3.70
C PRO A 63 -15.08 -5.93 4.32
N GLY A 64 -15.70 -5.62 5.47
CA GLY A 64 -16.65 -6.53 6.12
C GLY A 64 -17.88 -6.83 5.27
N LEU A 65 -18.49 -5.81 4.66
CA LEU A 65 -19.63 -5.98 3.75
C LEU A 65 -19.25 -6.77 2.49
N LEU A 66 -18.11 -6.44 1.88
CA LEU A 66 -17.63 -7.15 0.70
C LEU A 66 -17.38 -8.63 0.99
N LEU A 67 -16.78 -8.95 2.13
CA LEU A 67 -16.60 -10.34 2.57
C LEU A 67 -17.94 -11.05 2.78
N ALA A 68 -18.92 -10.38 3.39
CA ALA A 68 -20.23 -10.95 3.65
C ALA A 68 -20.99 -11.34 2.35
N VAL A 69 -20.79 -10.59 1.26
CA VAL A 69 -21.40 -10.87 -0.05
C VAL A 69 -20.51 -11.70 -0.97
N GLY A 70 -19.37 -12.19 -0.49
CA GLY A 70 -18.42 -12.98 -1.30
C GLY A 70 -17.65 -12.15 -2.34
N GLY A 71 -17.60 -10.83 -2.16
CA GLY A 71 -16.88 -9.91 -3.02
C GLY A 71 -15.37 -9.89 -2.74
N PRO A 72 -14.60 -9.18 -3.60
CA PRO A 72 -13.17 -9.02 -3.39
C PRO A 72 -12.89 -8.18 -2.13
N LEU A 73 -11.86 -8.55 -1.37
CA LEU A 73 -11.43 -7.76 -0.22
C LEU A 73 -10.86 -6.42 -0.72
N PHE A 74 -11.59 -5.35 -0.47
CA PHE A 74 -11.22 -3.98 -0.83
C PHE A 74 -11.52 -3.04 0.34
N GLY A 75 -10.65 -2.04 0.50
CA GLY A 75 -10.81 -1.01 1.52
C GLY A 75 -9.77 0.08 1.35
N TRP A 76 -9.90 1.13 2.15
CA TRP A 76 -8.95 2.24 2.18
C TRP A 76 -8.64 2.67 3.60
N ALA A 77 -7.48 3.28 3.76
CA ALA A 77 -7.07 3.93 5.01
C ALA A 77 -7.55 5.39 5.02
N LYS A 78 -7.56 6.00 6.19
CA LYS A 78 -7.78 7.43 6.34
C LYS A 78 -6.57 8.19 5.78
N PRO A 79 -6.71 8.91 4.64
CA PRO A 79 -5.58 9.52 3.98
C PRO A 79 -4.94 10.62 4.83
N VAL A 80 -3.64 10.82 4.66
CA VAL A 80 -2.93 11.95 5.23
C VAL A 80 -3.30 13.21 4.43
N PRO A 81 -3.79 14.27 5.09
CA PRO A 81 -4.18 15.50 4.39
C PRO A 81 -2.95 16.23 3.86
N VAL A 82 -3.03 16.67 2.59
CA VAL A 82 -2.02 17.48 1.93
C VAL A 82 -2.66 18.75 1.40
N ALA A 83 -2.24 19.89 1.92
CA ALA A 83 -2.69 21.21 1.49
C ALA A 83 -1.85 21.70 0.31
N THR A 84 -2.29 21.41 -0.91
CA THR A 84 -1.54 21.72 -2.14
C THR A 84 -1.23 23.21 -2.30
N SER A 85 -2.08 24.09 -1.76
CA SER A 85 -1.93 25.55 -1.84
C SER A 85 -0.70 26.11 -1.10
N VAL A 86 -0.18 25.39 -0.11
CA VAL A 86 0.99 25.82 0.68
C VAL A 86 2.28 25.16 0.25
N LEU A 87 2.23 24.20 -0.66
CA LEU A 87 3.41 23.52 -1.18
C LEU A 87 4.30 24.46 -2.03
N ARG A 88 5.59 24.36 -1.84
CA ARG A 88 6.55 25.02 -2.75
C ARG A 88 6.53 24.31 -4.10
N ASN A 89 6.25 25.05 -5.18
CA ASN A 89 6.05 24.47 -6.53
C ASN A 89 4.98 23.34 -6.53
N PRO A 90 3.70 23.65 -6.29
CA PRO A 90 2.66 22.67 -5.95
C PRO A 90 2.59 21.46 -6.88
N ARG A 91 2.75 21.68 -8.21
CA ARG A 91 2.65 20.59 -9.20
C ARG A 91 3.81 19.59 -9.07
N ARG A 92 5.05 20.08 -8.99
CA ARG A 92 6.23 19.22 -8.83
C ARG A 92 6.25 18.55 -7.45
N ALA A 93 5.94 19.34 -6.42
CA ALA A 93 5.87 18.83 -5.06
C ALA A 93 4.83 17.71 -4.95
N MET A 94 3.65 17.88 -5.57
CA MET A 94 2.59 16.87 -5.53
C MET A 94 2.99 15.56 -6.20
N VAL A 95 3.76 15.60 -7.31
CA VAL A 95 4.33 14.39 -7.94
C VAL A 95 5.22 13.64 -6.95
N VAL A 96 6.13 14.35 -6.29
CA VAL A 96 7.08 13.71 -5.34
C VAL A 96 6.36 13.24 -4.09
N VAL A 97 5.41 14.00 -3.58
CA VAL A 97 4.55 13.60 -2.45
C VAL A 97 3.79 12.32 -2.80
N ALA A 98 3.16 12.27 -3.97
CA ALA A 98 2.41 11.10 -4.40
C ALA A 98 3.30 9.85 -4.60
N LEU A 99 4.52 10.02 -5.09
CA LEU A 99 5.47 8.90 -5.23
C LEU A 99 6.03 8.40 -3.88
N ALA A 100 5.97 9.20 -2.82
CA ALA A 100 6.57 8.85 -1.53
C ALA A 100 5.92 7.61 -0.90
N GLY A 101 4.60 7.46 -0.98
CA GLY A 101 3.88 6.29 -0.47
C GLY A 101 4.31 4.99 -1.15
N PRO A 102 4.17 4.87 -2.49
CA PRO A 102 4.65 3.71 -3.22
C PRO A 102 6.14 3.42 -3.01
N ALA A 103 7.00 4.45 -2.92
CA ALA A 103 8.42 4.28 -2.64
C ALA A 103 8.67 3.70 -1.24
N ALA A 104 7.91 4.13 -0.23
CA ALA A 104 7.97 3.56 1.12
C ALA A 104 7.56 2.09 1.12
N ASN A 105 6.53 1.72 0.38
CA ASN A 105 6.13 0.33 0.22
C ASN A 105 7.22 -0.52 -0.47
N PHE A 106 7.86 -0.03 -1.53
CA PHE A 106 8.99 -0.76 -2.13
C PHE A 106 10.15 -0.92 -1.15
N ALA A 107 10.49 0.11 -0.39
CA ALA A 107 11.52 0.02 0.65
C ALA A 107 11.15 -1.01 1.73
N MET A 108 9.89 -1.05 2.17
CA MET A 108 9.39 -2.04 3.12
C MET A 108 9.43 -3.47 2.55
N ALA A 109 9.11 -3.66 1.26
CA ALA A 109 9.24 -4.97 0.62
C ALA A 109 10.70 -5.47 0.68
N VAL A 110 11.69 -4.58 0.46
CA VAL A 110 13.11 -4.92 0.62
C VAL A 110 13.45 -5.28 2.07
N VAL A 111 12.93 -4.56 3.05
CA VAL A 111 13.11 -4.90 4.48
C VAL A 111 12.55 -6.28 4.80
N TRP A 112 11.34 -6.60 4.32
CA TRP A 112 10.75 -7.91 4.51
C TRP A 112 11.52 -9.02 3.78
N CYS A 113 12.10 -8.76 2.61
CA CYS A 113 13.04 -9.69 1.96
C CYS A 113 14.27 -9.96 2.84
N ALA A 114 14.83 -8.92 3.47
CA ALA A 114 15.96 -9.08 4.38
C ALA A 114 15.60 -9.91 5.63
N VAL A 115 14.39 -9.69 6.20
CA VAL A 115 13.86 -10.49 7.31
C VAL A 115 13.73 -11.96 6.89
N LEU A 116 13.13 -12.24 5.73
CA LEU A 116 12.97 -13.59 5.21
C LEU A 116 14.35 -14.27 5.04
N GLY A 117 15.33 -13.53 4.49
CA GLY A 117 16.69 -14.04 4.31
C GLY A 117 17.45 -14.26 5.61
N ALA A 118 17.19 -13.47 6.64
CA ALA A 118 17.77 -13.67 7.96
C ALA A 118 17.21 -14.93 8.61
N ILE A 119 15.88 -15.11 8.60
CA ILE A 119 15.22 -16.31 9.14
C ILE A 119 15.68 -17.60 8.44
N ALA A 120 15.85 -17.58 7.13
CA ALA A 120 16.35 -18.74 6.39
C ALA A 120 17.77 -19.18 6.79
N ARG A 121 18.51 -18.36 7.54
CA ARG A 121 19.87 -18.67 8.03
C ARG A 121 19.92 -19.07 9.50
N VAL A 122 18.83 -18.90 10.22
CA VAL A 122 18.73 -19.24 11.65
C VAL A 122 18.24 -20.67 11.78
N ASN A 123 18.98 -21.51 12.52
CA ASN A 123 18.54 -22.85 12.94
C ASN A 123 17.89 -22.72 14.31
N GLY A 124 16.71 -22.13 14.37
CA GLY A 124 16.00 -21.85 15.61
C GLY A 124 14.80 -22.78 15.84
N ASN A 125 13.73 -22.21 16.35
CA ASN A 125 12.47 -22.94 16.56
C ASN A 125 11.69 -23.03 15.26
N GLU A 126 11.54 -24.23 14.69
CA GLU A 126 10.89 -24.46 13.39
C GLU A 126 9.50 -23.82 13.28
N THR A 127 8.70 -23.85 14.36
CA THR A 127 7.34 -23.27 14.37
C THR A 127 7.39 -21.75 14.33
N LEU A 128 8.25 -21.12 15.14
CA LEU A 128 8.39 -19.67 15.21
C LEU A 128 9.03 -19.13 13.92
N ASP A 129 10.09 -19.78 13.46
CA ASP A 129 10.80 -19.40 12.24
C ASP A 129 9.88 -19.50 11.02
N GLY A 130 9.07 -20.57 10.94
CA GLY A 130 8.07 -20.75 9.91
C GLY A 130 6.99 -19.66 9.93
N TRP A 131 6.52 -19.26 11.12
CA TRP A 131 5.53 -18.19 11.26
C TRP A 131 6.09 -16.82 10.84
N ILE A 132 7.33 -16.49 11.27
CA ILE A 132 7.99 -15.24 10.86
C ILE A 132 8.28 -15.24 9.36
N ALA A 133 8.66 -16.38 8.77
CA ALA A 133 8.87 -16.50 7.34
C ALA A 133 7.57 -16.23 6.54
N LEU A 134 6.43 -16.78 6.99
CA LEU A 134 5.12 -16.51 6.39
C LEU A 134 4.72 -15.03 6.54
N MET A 135 4.98 -14.42 7.69
CA MET A 135 4.75 -12.99 7.91
C MET A 135 5.62 -12.13 6.99
N ALA A 136 6.89 -12.49 6.81
CA ALA A 136 7.80 -11.79 5.90
C ALA A 136 7.34 -11.90 4.44
N GLN A 137 6.89 -13.10 4.01
CA GLN A 137 6.31 -13.28 2.68
C GLN A 137 5.04 -12.43 2.50
N ALA A 138 4.13 -12.42 3.48
CA ALA A 138 2.97 -11.55 3.47
C ALA A 138 3.36 -10.07 3.38
N GLY A 139 4.43 -9.66 4.11
CA GLY A 139 4.98 -8.31 4.07
C GLY A 139 5.51 -7.92 2.69
N ILE A 140 6.24 -8.81 2.02
CA ILE A 140 6.71 -8.59 0.65
C ILE A 140 5.49 -8.40 -0.28
N VAL A 141 4.56 -9.34 -0.24
CA VAL A 141 3.39 -9.36 -1.12
C VAL A 141 2.56 -8.09 -0.95
N ILE A 142 2.14 -7.75 0.27
CA ILE A 142 1.25 -6.60 0.49
C ILE A 142 1.92 -5.28 0.10
N ASN A 143 3.19 -5.10 0.41
CA ASN A 143 3.89 -3.87 0.08
C ASN A 143 4.05 -3.68 -1.44
N VAL A 144 4.38 -4.74 -2.18
CA VAL A 144 4.46 -4.64 -3.65
C VAL A 144 3.08 -4.43 -4.26
N LEU A 145 2.05 -5.14 -3.78
CA LEU A 145 0.69 -4.94 -4.26
C LEU A 145 0.21 -3.50 -4.04
N LEU A 146 0.43 -2.93 -2.84
CA LEU A 146 0.07 -1.54 -2.55
C LEU A 146 0.84 -0.56 -3.42
N ALA A 147 2.15 -0.76 -3.61
CA ALA A 147 2.95 0.11 -4.46
C ALA A 147 2.46 0.10 -5.91
N VAL A 148 2.28 -1.10 -6.49
CA VAL A 148 1.84 -1.27 -7.89
C VAL A 148 0.43 -0.73 -8.08
N PHE A 149 -0.49 -1.02 -7.13
CA PHE A 149 -1.86 -0.53 -7.17
C PHE A 149 -1.92 0.99 -7.12
N ASN A 150 -1.21 1.61 -6.17
CA ASN A 150 -1.22 3.06 -6.03
C ASN A 150 -0.50 3.78 -7.18
N LEU A 151 0.37 3.11 -7.94
CA LEU A 151 0.99 3.68 -9.14
C LEU A 151 0.11 3.63 -10.39
N LEU A 152 -1.10 3.05 -10.33
CA LEU A 152 -2.05 3.14 -11.43
C LEU A 152 -2.40 4.60 -11.72
N PRO A 153 -2.41 5.02 -12.99
CA PRO A 153 -2.67 6.42 -13.38
C PRO A 153 -4.17 6.77 -13.33
N ILE A 154 -4.83 6.41 -12.24
CA ILE A 154 -6.28 6.55 -12.03
C ILE A 154 -6.49 7.32 -10.72
N PRO A 155 -7.08 8.54 -10.73
CA PRO A 155 -7.51 9.18 -9.49
C PRO A 155 -8.58 8.31 -8.77
N PRO A 156 -8.59 8.25 -7.44
CA PRO A 156 -7.79 9.03 -6.46
C PRO A 156 -6.44 8.42 -6.08
N LEU A 157 -5.95 7.39 -6.80
CA LEU A 157 -4.69 6.73 -6.51
C LEU A 157 -3.49 7.68 -6.73
N ASP A 158 -2.35 7.37 -6.10
CA ASP A 158 -1.15 8.21 -6.20
C ASP A 158 -0.66 8.39 -7.64
N GLY A 159 -0.70 7.32 -8.45
CA GLY A 159 -0.37 7.38 -9.87
C GLY A 159 -1.25 8.35 -10.65
N GLY A 160 -2.53 8.50 -10.27
CA GLY A 160 -3.41 9.53 -10.81
C GLY A 160 -2.93 10.93 -10.46
N ARG A 161 -2.48 11.16 -9.21
CA ARG A 161 -1.90 12.44 -8.77
C ARG A 161 -0.56 12.73 -9.43
N VAL A 162 0.29 11.70 -9.62
CA VAL A 162 1.52 11.82 -10.40
C VAL A 162 1.21 12.25 -11.82
N LEU A 163 0.26 11.57 -12.48
CA LEU A 163 -0.17 11.90 -13.83
C LEU A 163 -0.71 13.33 -13.91
N ALA A 164 -1.58 13.73 -12.99
CA ALA A 164 -2.12 15.09 -12.91
C ALA A 164 -1.00 16.15 -12.80
N GLY A 165 0.02 15.89 -11.98
CA GLY A 165 1.18 16.77 -11.82
C GLY A 165 2.05 16.89 -13.06
N LEU A 166 2.13 15.85 -13.89
CA LEU A 166 2.93 15.82 -15.13
C LEU A 166 2.19 16.43 -16.33
N LEU A 167 0.86 16.33 -16.36
CA LEU A 167 0.04 16.81 -17.48
C LEU A 167 -0.04 18.35 -17.52
N PRO A 168 -0.28 18.95 -18.71
CA PRO A 168 -0.65 20.35 -18.83
C PRO A 168 -1.89 20.70 -17.99
N PRO A 169 -2.06 21.94 -17.47
CA PRO A 169 -3.13 22.32 -16.56
C PRO A 169 -4.55 21.98 -17.06
N ARG A 170 -4.78 22.12 -18.37
CA ARG A 170 -6.08 21.80 -18.97
C ARG A 170 -6.44 20.30 -18.89
N LEU A 171 -5.45 19.44 -19.06
CA LEU A 171 -5.62 17.98 -18.99
C LEU A 171 -5.68 17.50 -17.53
N SER A 172 -4.87 18.07 -16.66
CA SER A 172 -4.94 17.83 -15.21
C SER A 172 -6.35 18.12 -14.67
N ALA A 173 -6.92 19.29 -14.99
CA ALA A 173 -8.26 19.65 -14.59
C ALA A 173 -9.37 18.71 -15.13
N ARG A 174 -9.15 18.04 -16.26
CA ARG A 174 -10.06 16.99 -16.75
C ARG A 174 -9.91 15.71 -15.95
N LEU A 175 -8.68 15.34 -15.59
CA LEU A 175 -8.41 14.18 -14.77
C LEU A 175 -9.00 14.32 -13.36
N ASP A 176 -8.90 15.53 -12.76
CA ASP A 176 -9.47 15.83 -11.45
C ASP A 176 -11.01 15.65 -11.43
N LYS A 177 -11.70 15.88 -12.56
CA LYS A 177 -13.16 15.62 -12.68
C LYS A 177 -13.51 14.13 -12.63
N ILE A 178 -12.56 13.25 -12.88
CA ILE A 178 -12.74 11.79 -12.82
C ILE A 178 -12.58 11.27 -11.38
N GLU A 179 -11.89 12.02 -10.52
CA GLU A 179 -11.58 11.61 -9.14
C GLU A 179 -12.81 11.09 -8.36
N PRO A 180 -14.00 11.74 -8.38
CA PRO A 180 -15.17 11.23 -7.68
C PRO A 180 -15.66 9.86 -8.15
N PHE A 181 -15.33 9.49 -9.38
CA PHE A 181 -15.70 8.20 -9.98
C PHE A 181 -14.58 7.16 -9.88
N GLY A 182 -13.40 7.53 -9.40
CA GLY A 182 -12.21 6.69 -9.38
C GLY A 182 -12.42 5.37 -8.64
N LEU A 183 -13.13 5.38 -7.52
CA LEU A 183 -13.48 4.16 -6.78
C LEU A 183 -14.32 3.20 -7.63
N PHE A 184 -15.33 3.71 -8.34
CA PHE A 184 -16.18 2.88 -9.21
C PHE A 184 -15.38 2.33 -10.40
N ILE A 185 -14.45 3.12 -10.95
CA ILE A 185 -13.54 2.68 -12.02
C ILE A 185 -12.68 1.52 -11.51
N VAL A 186 -12.08 1.66 -10.33
CA VAL A 186 -11.24 0.62 -9.71
C VAL A 186 -12.03 -0.66 -9.45
N ILE A 187 -13.25 -0.56 -8.89
CA ILE A 187 -14.12 -1.72 -8.66
C ILE A 187 -14.51 -2.38 -9.99
N GLY A 188 -14.89 -1.59 -10.99
CA GLY A 188 -15.21 -2.08 -12.33
C GLY A 188 -14.03 -2.82 -12.97
N LEU A 189 -12.84 -2.23 -12.96
CA LEU A 189 -11.63 -2.86 -13.48
C LEU A 189 -11.27 -4.16 -12.73
N SER A 190 -11.55 -4.21 -11.42
CA SER A 190 -11.41 -5.43 -10.62
C SER A 190 -12.32 -6.55 -11.13
N ALA A 191 -13.60 -6.23 -11.41
CA ALA A 191 -14.57 -7.18 -11.93
C ALA A 191 -14.19 -7.75 -13.31
N PHE A 192 -13.46 -6.96 -14.13
CA PHE A 192 -12.92 -7.40 -15.42
C PHE A 192 -11.57 -8.11 -15.33
N GLY A 193 -11.10 -8.48 -14.13
CA GLY A 193 -9.87 -9.24 -13.95
C GLY A 193 -8.57 -8.46 -14.13
N LEU A 194 -8.63 -7.10 -14.21
CA LEU A 194 -7.44 -6.26 -14.38
C LEU A 194 -6.43 -6.48 -13.26
N PHE A 195 -6.88 -6.75 -12.05
CA PHE A 195 -5.98 -7.02 -10.92
C PHE A 195 -5.14 -8.27 -11.15
N GLY A 196 -5.72 -9.35 -11.70
CA GLY A 196 -4.94 -10.53 -12.07
C GLY A 196 -3.88 -10.20 -13.13
N TRP A 197 -4.27 -9.47 -14.16
CA TRP A 197 -3.34 -9.04 -15.22
C TRP A 197 -2.20 -8.15 -14.67
N LEU A 198 -2.51 -7.22 -13.78
CA LEU A 198 -1.55 -6.28 -13.20
C LEU A 198 -0.65 -6.93 -12.14
N PHE A 199 -1.25 -7.71 -11.22
CA PHE A 199 -0.52 -8.24 -10.07
C PHE A 199 0.25 -9.53 -10.38
N ASN A 200 -0.24 -10.38 -11.29
CA ASN A 200 0.44 -11.63 -11.63
C ASN A 200 1.88 -11.43 -12.14
N PRO A 201 2.20 -10.45 -13.00
CA PRO A 201 3.58 -10.17 -13.36
C PRO A 201 4.45 -9.73 -12.17
N ALA A 202 3.92 -8.83 -11.32
CA ALA A 202 4.63 -8.36 -10.12
C ALA A 202 4.89 -9.51 -9.15
N LEU A 203 3.89 -10.35 -8.86
CA LEU A 203 4.03 -11.52 -7.99
C LEU A 203 5.00 -12.56 -8.57
N ARG A 204 5.03 -12.77 -9.89
CA ARG A 204 6.02 -13.64 -10.54
C ARG A 204 7.45 -13.12 -10.40
N VAL A 205 7.64 -11.82 -10.55
CA VAL A 205 8.96 -11.19 -10.35
C VAL A 205 9.41 -11.36 -8.89
N ILE A 206 8.52 -11.08 -7.94
CA ILE A 206 8.78 -11.29 -6.50
C ILE A 206 9.15 -12.74 -6.23
N GLY A 207 8.35 -13.69 -6.71
CA GLY A 207 8.60 -15.12 -6.55
C GLY A 207 9.98 -15.53 -7.08
N ARG A 208 10.38 -15.02 -8.26
CA ARG A 208 11.72 -15.26 -8.83
C ARG A 208 12.83 -14.68 -7.96
N ILE A 209 12.65 -13.45 -7.45
CA ILE A 209 13.64 -12.82 -6.56
C ILE A 209 13.78 -13.62 -5.26
N ILE A 210 12.67 -14.03 -4.65
CA ILE A 210 12.67 -14.86 -3.44
C ILE A 210 13.38 -16.19 -3.72
N LEU A 211 13.06 -16.87 -4.82
CA LEU A 211 13.72 -18.11 -5.20
C LEU A 211 15.22 -17.93 -5.48
N ALA A 212 15.61 -16.85 -6.16
CA ALA A 212 17.02 -16.57 -6.44
C ALA A 212 17.83 -16.27 -5.18
N LEU A 213 17.23 -15.59 -4.20
CA LEU A 213 17.90 -15.21 -2.96
C LEU A 213 17.90 -16.33 -1.91
N PHE A 214 16.89 -17.21 -1.92
CA PHE A 214 16.65 -18.16 -0.82
C PHE A 214 16.40 -19.60 -1.29
N GLY A 215 16.12 -19.86 -2.58
CA GLY A 215 15.74 -21.16 -3.12
C GLY A 215 16.89 -22.17 -3.31
N SER A 216 18.13 -21.81 -3.05
CA SER A 216 19.29 -22.72 -3.19
C SER A 216 19.52 -23.64 -1.99
N ARG A 217 18.56 -23.76 -1.07
CA ARG A 217 18.65 -24.55 0.16
C ARG A 217 17.41 -25.42 0.43
N ALA A 218 16.60 -25.72 -0.59
CA ALA A 218 15.55 -26.73 -0.49
C ALA A 218 16.02 -28.06 -1.08
#